data_c2db1b9cbb061ddcf3bad9176e37c951
#
_entry.id   c2db1b9cbb061ddcf3bad9176e37c951
#
_cell.length_a   1.000
_cell.length_b   1.000
_cell.length_c   1.000
_cell.angle_alpha   90.00
_cell.angle_beta   90.00
_cell.angle_gamma   90.00
#
_symmetry.space_group_name_H-M   'P 1'
#
loop_
_entity.id
_entity.type
_entity.pdbx_description
1 polymer ?
#
loop_
_entity_poly.entity_id
_entity_poly.type
_entity_poly.pdbx_seq_one_letter_code
_entity_poly.pdbx_strand_id
1 'polypeptide(L)'
;TGTEADPFNVAAALKYIDAGQDLDKNVYVSGTIVSVKEIDAANYGNATYLISDDGTTNGQLTVYRGYALGNKKFTASDKLNAGDKVVVYGKLVNFKGTKEFTQGNYIYSLNGNKAAQPTPTADLNTETTAWTVTEAVQKIQANQTATGEAYVKGVISEVVSYNENYKSITYYISDNGTDKTL
;
A
#
# COMPACT_ATOMS: atom_id res chain seq x y z
N THR A 1 -15.26 -10.34 -5.23
CA THR A 1 -15.64 -9.14 -4.43
C THR A 1 -14.55 -8.07 -4.39
N GLY A 2 -13.38 -8.29 -4.99
CA GLY A 2 -12.26 -7.33 -5.03
C GLY A 2 -11.49 -7.24 -3.71
N THR A 3 -11.63 -8.23 -2.84
CA THR A 3 -10.85 -8.37 -1.60
C THR A 3 -9.60 -9.20 -1.82
N GLU A 4 -8.69 -9.23 -0.85
CA GLU A 4 -7.50 -10.08 -0.91
C GLU A 4 -7.83 -11.57 -1.06
N ALA A 5 -8.84 -12.04 -0.29
CA ALA A 5 -9.26 -13.44 -0.31
C ALA A 5 -10.04 -13.82 -1.57
N ASP A 6 -10.65 -12.83 -2.22
CA ASP A 6 -11.50 -13.02 -3.42
C ASP A 6 -11.27 -11.82 -4.37
N PRO A 7 -10.11 -11.73 -5.05
CA PRO A 7 -9.84 -10.69 -6.02
C PRO A 7 -10.85 -10.69 -7.17
N PHE A 8 -11.19 -9.53 -7.70
CA PHE A 8 -11.87 -9.48 -8.99
C PHE A 8 -11.01 -10.17 -10.05
N ASN A 9 -11.62 -10.87 -10.99
CA ASN A 9 -10.98 -11.10 -12.28
C ASN A 9 -11.08 -9.83 -13.14
N VAL A 10 -10.37 -9.74 -14.25
CA VAL A 10 -10.34 -8.53 -15.09
C VAL A 10 -11.73 -8.18 -15.61
N ALA A 11 -12.52 -9.16 -16.04
CA ALA A 11 -13.88 -8.91 -16.53
C ALA A 11 -14.80 -8.32 -15.44
N ALA A 12 -14.68 -8.77 -14.19
CA ALA A 12 -15.41 -8.19 -13.05
C ALA A 12 -14.93 -6.78 -12.73
N ALA A 13 -13.61 -6.52 -12.78
CA ALA A 13 -13.04 -5.20 -12.58
C ALA A 13 -13.53 -4.19 -13.64
N LEU A 14 -13.60 -4.59 -14.90
CA LEU A 14 -14.14 -3.76 -15.97
C LEU A 14 -15.61 -3.39 -15.74
N LYS A 15 -16.44 -4.35 -15.30
CA LYS A 15 -17.84 -4.10 -14.91
C LYS A 15 -17.94 -3.18 -13.69
N TYR A 16 -17.06 -3.35 -12.72
CA TYR A 16 -16.99 -2.49 -11.53
C TYR A 16 -16.70 -1.04 -11.91
N ILE A 17 -15.78 -0.82 -12.85
CA ILE A 17 -15.50 0.52 -13.41
C ILE A 17 -16.74 1.09 -14.12
N ASP A 18 -17.43 0.27 -14.91
CA ASP A 18 -18.65 0.71 -15.65
C ASP A 18 -19.79 1.08 -14.70
N ALA A 19 -19.90 0.42 -13.56
CA ALA A 19 -20.90 0.73 -12.55
C ALA A 19 -20.65 2.09 -11.87
N GLY A 20 -19.40 2.57 -11.84
CA GLY A 20 -19.01 3.88 -11.34
C GLY A 20 -19.20 4.10 -9.84
N GLN A 21 -19.47 3.05 -9.07
CA GLN A 21 -19.67 3.11 -7.62
C GLN A 21 -18.41 2.66 -6.89
N ASP A 22 -18.15 3.28 -5.73
CA ASP A 22 -17.05 2.90 -4.83
C ASP A 22 -15.63 2.92 -5.46
N LEU A 23 -15.42 3.66 -6.55
CA LEU A 23 -14.13 3.76 -7.26
C LEU A 23 -13.04 4.48 -6.43
N ASP A 24 -13.41 5.09 -5.32
CA ASP A 24 -12.50 5.67 -4.34
C ASP A 24 -11.84 4.62 -3.43
N LYS A 25 -12.34 3.38 -3.45
CA LYS A 25 -11.81 2.27 -2.67
C LYS A 25 -10.70 1.51 -3.43
N ASN A 26 -9.73 1.02 -2.69
CA ASN A 26 -8.75 0.09 -3.24
C ASN A 26 -9.36 -1.30 -3.36
N VAL A 27 -9.06 -1.98 -4.45
CA VAL A 27 -9.50 -3.35 -4.73
C VAL A 27 -8.34 -4.21 -5.19
N TYR A 28 -8.49 -5.51 -5.09
CA TYR A 28 -7.59 -6.52 -5.66
C TYR A 28 -8.16 -7.02 -6.98
N VAL A 29 -7.31 -7.07 -8.01
CA VAL A 29 -7.66 -7.65 -9.31
C VAL A 29 -6.60 -8.65 -9.73
N SER A 30 -7.03 -9.87 -10.04
CA SER A 30 -6.19 -10.92 -10.61
C SER A 30 -6.25 -10.92 -12.13
N GLY A 31 -5.14 -11.16 -12.78
CA GLY A 31 -5.07 -11.26 -14.24
C GLY A 31 -3.75 -11.83 -14.73
N THR A 32 -3.65 -11.96 -16.04
CA THR A 32 -2.44 -12.38 -16.75
C THR A 32 -1.90 -11.20 -17.54
N ILE A 33 -0.61 -10.91 -17.45
CA ILE A 33 0.02 -9.85 -18.22
C ILE A 33 -0.04 -10.20 -19.70
N VAL A 34 -0.65 -9.30 -20.48
CA VAL A 34 -0.73 -9.40 -21.94
C VAL A 34 0.50 -8.79 -22.60
N SER A 35 0.86 -7.59 -22.15
CA SER A 35 2.02 -6.86 -22.65
C SER A 35 2.51 -5.83 -21.63
N VAL A 36 3.80 -5.60 -21.60
CA VAL A 36 4.43 -4.55 -20.81
C VAL A 36 4.72 -3.38 -21.75
N LYS A 37 4.18 -2.21 -21.40
CA LYS A 37 4.40 -0.97 -22.17
C LYS A 37 5.71 -0.31 -21.79
N GLU A 38 5.98 -0.24 -20.48
CA GLU A 38 7.13 0.46 -19.95
C GLU A 38 7.45 -0.05 -18.53
N ILE A 39 8.74 -0.12 -18.21
CA ILE A 39 9.27 -0.21 -16.84
C ILE A 39 10.25 0.95 -16.69
N ASP A 40 9.83 1.98 -15.96
CA ASP A 40 10.69 3.13 -15.67
C ASP A 40 11.43 2.92 -14.35
N ALA A 41 12.45 2.08 -14.37
CA ALA A 41 13.29 1.81 -13.23
C ALA A 41 14.24 2.97 -12.88
N ALA A 42 14.55 3.82 -13.84
CA ALA A 42 15.59 4.85 -13.69
C ALA A 42 15.08 6.10 -12.95
N ASN A 43 13.81 6.51 -13.21
CA ASN A 43 13.31 7.77 -12.70
C ASN A 43 12.26 7.56 -11.60
N TYR A 44 11.13 6.92 -11.93
CA TYR A 44 10.00 6.83 -11.01
C TYR A 44 9.87 5.47 -10.31
N GLY A 45 10.51 4.42 -10.84
CA GLY A 45 10.45 3.07 -10.31
C GLY A 45 9.05 2.46 -10.44
N ASN A 46 8.36 2.71 -11.56
CA ASN A 46 7.03 2.18 -11.82
C ASN A 46 6.95 1.49 -13.19
N ALA A 47 5.85 0.79 -13.44
CA ALA A 47 5.61 0.13 -14.71
C ALA A 47 4.17 0.37 -15.19
N THR A 48 4.01 0.40 -16.51
CA THR A 48 2.71 0.41 -17.18
C THR A 48 2.58 -0.85 -18.04
N TYR A 49 1.54 -1.62 -17.82
CA TYR A 49 1.29 -2.88 -18.52
C TYR A 49 -0.20 -3.19 -18.62
N LEU A 50 -0.55 -4.15 -19.46
CA LEU A 50 -1.93 -4.59 -19.70
C LEU A 50 -2.13 -5.99 -19.12
N ILE A 51 -3.28 -6.21 -18.50
CA ILE A 51 -3.70 -7.51 -17.99
C ILE A 51 -5.06 -7.90 -18.58
N SER A 52 -5.29 -9.19 -18.73
CA SER A 52 -6.60 -9.78 -19.06
C SER A 52 -6.81 -11.09 -18.30
N ASP A 53 -7.99 -11.67 -18.38
CA ASP A 53 -8.27 -12.93 -17.68
C ASP A 53 -7.49 -14.12 -18.26
N ASP A 54 -7.31 -14.14 -19.58
CA ASP A 54 -6.70 -15.23 -20.34
C ASP A 54 -5.32 -14.93 -20.93
N GLY A 55 -4.80 -13.73 -20.74
CA GLY A 55 -3.51 -13.28 -21.31
C GLY A 55 -3.61 -12.85 -22.78
N THR A 56 -4.83 -12.76 -23.34
CA THR A 56 -5.04 -12.27 -24.71
C THR A 56 -5.39 -10.78 -24.73
N THR A 57 -5.52 -10.23 -25.95
CA THR A 57 -5.87 -8.82 -26.15
C THR A 57 -7.35 -8.51 -25.91
N ASN A 58 -8.17 -9.50 -25.56
CA ASN A 58 -9.58 -9.30 -25.29
C ASN A 58 -9.79 -8.87 -23.82
N GLY A 59 -10.67 -7.89 -23.59
CA GLY A 59 -11.08 -7.50 -22.25
C GLY A 59 -9.91 -7.06 -21.36
N GLN A 60 -9.05 -6.17 -21.86
CA GLN A 60 -7.87 -5.70 -21.15
C GLN A 60 -8.18 -4.60 -20.13
N LEU A 61 -7.45 -4.63 -19.05
CA LEU A 61 -7.36 -3.58 -18.05
C LEU A 61 -5.93 -3.04 -18.02
N THR A 62 -5.78 -1.73 -18.04
CA THR A 62 -4.47 -1.08 -17.92
C THR A 62 -4.04 -0.99 -16.47
N VAL A 63 -2.82 -1.37 -16.17
CA VAL A 63 -2.15 -1.05 -14.90
C VAL A 63 -1.24 0.13 -15.16
N TYR A 64 -1.67 1.32 -14.75
CA TYR A 64 -0.97 2.55 -15.04
C TYR A 64 -0.01 2.92 -13.91
N ARG A 65 1.29 3.03 -14.23
CA ARG A 65 2.37 3.47 -13.33
C ARG A 65 2.33 2.80 -11.96
N GLY A 66 2.13 1.46 -11.97
CA GLY A 66 2.13 0.65 -10.76
C GLY A 66 3.52 0.38 -10.25
N TYR A 67 3.64 0.16 -8.93
CA TYR A 67 4.87 -0.26 -8.28
C TYR A 67 5.06 -1.78 -8.35
N ALA A 68 6.28 -2.22 -8.11
CA ALA A 68 6.66 -3.62 -8.09
C ALA A 68 6.03 -4.39 -6.90
N LEU A 69 6.39 -5.65 -6.77
CA LEU A 69 5.90 -6.55 -5.73
C LEU A 69 6.10 -5.97 -4.33
N GLY A 70 5.00 -5.89 -3.56
CA GLY A 70 5.01 -5.37 -2.20
C GLY A 70 5.18 -3.85 -2.11
N ASN A 71 4.69 -3.13 -3.11
CA ASN A 71 4.72 -1.66 -3.17
C ASN A 71 6.14 -1.06 -3.21
N LYS A 72 7.10 -1.84 -3.72
CA LYS A 72 8.48 -1.37 -3.91
C LYS A 72 8.64 -0.71 -5.28
N LYS A 73 9.63 0.15 -5.42
CA LYS A 73 10.01 0.67 -6.73
C LYS A 73 10.61 -0.43 -7.59
N PHE A 74 10.29 -0.41 -8.90
CA PHE A 74 11.02 -1.22 -9.87
C PHE A 74 12.49 -0.79 -9.93
N THR A 75 13.37 -1.77 -10.04
CA THR A 75 14.79 -1.62 -10.25
C THR A 75 15.21 -2.15 -11.63
N ALA A 76 16.43 -1.91 -12.06
CA ALA A 76 16.92 -2.39 -13.35
C ALA A 76 16.93 -3.94 -13.47
N SER A 77 16.91 -4.65 -12.34
CA SER A 77 16.87 -6.11 -12.29
C SER A 77 15.45 -6.68 -12.36
N ASP A 78 14.43 -5.88 -12.10
CA ASP A 78 13.05 -6.34 -12.11
C ASP A 78 12.52 -6.48 -13.53
N LYS A 79 11.78 -7.55 -13.78
CA LYS A 79 11.18 -7.84 -15.08
C LYS A 79 9.74 -8.28 -14.91
N LEU A 80 8.92 -7.88 -15.88
CA LEU A 80 7.59 -8.39 -16.10
C LEU A 80 7.53 -8.96 -17.52
N ASN A 81 6.86 -10.09 -17.69
CA ASN A 81 6.74 -10.74 -18.98
C ASN A 81 5.26 -10.97 -19.33
N ALA A 82 4.95 -11.01 -20.61
CA ALA A 82 3.68 -11.52 -21.06
C ALA A 82 3.51 -12.97 -20.57
N GLY A 83 2.33 -13.29 -20.06
CA GLY A 83 2.03 -14.59 -19.43
C GLY A 83 2.21 -14.64 -17.91
N ASP A 84 2.89 -13.67 -17.29
CA ASP A 84 2.98 -13.60 -15.84
C ASP A 84 1.60 -13.42 -15.20
N LYS A 85 1.35 -14.15 -14.12
CA LYS A 85 0.13 -14.07 -13.32
C LYS A 85 0.32 -13.01 -12.24
N VAL A 86 -0.58 -12.04 -12.19
CA VAL A 86 -0.50 -10.96 -11.20
C VAL A 86 -1.80 -10.81 -10.42
N VAL A 87 -1.67 -10.38 -9.17
CA VAL A 87 -2.72 -9.72 -8.42
C VAL A 87 -2.25 -8.29 -8.18
N VAL A 88 -3.02 -7.32 -8.64
CA VAL A 88 -2.75 -5.89 -8.48
C VAL A 88 -3.69 -5.32 -7.44
N TYR A 89 -3.16 -4.46 -6.58
CA TYR A 89 -3.92 -3.73 -5.56
C TYR A 89 -3.90 -2.23 -5.83
N GLY A 90 -5.06 -1.60 -5.81
CA GLY A 90 -5.17 -0.16 -6.04
C GLY A 90 -6.59 0.28 -6.37
N LYS A 91 -6.73 1.54 -6.77
CA LYS A 91 -8.00 2.14 -7.20
C LYS A 91 -8.18 1.99 -8.69
N LEU A 92 -9.42 1.74 -9.09
CA LEU A 92 -9.82 1.66 -10.49
C LEU A 92 -10.48 2.94 -10.96
N VAL A 93 -10.33 3.27 -12.24
CA VAL A 93 -10.94 4.46 -12.86
C VAL A 93 -11.23 4.23 -14.35
N ASN A 94 -12.19 4.97 -14.88
CA ASN A 94 -12.31 5.21 -16.30
C ASN A 94 -11.68 6.59 -16.61
N PHE A 95 -10.42 6.57 -17.04
CA PHE A 95 -9.70 7.79 -17.38
C PHE A 95 -9.86 8.09 -18.88
N LYS A 96 -10.73 9.04 -19.22
CA LYS A 96 -10.97 9.46 -20.62
C LYS A 96 -11.25 8.29 -21.57
N GLY A 97 -12.00 7.30 -21.12
CA GLY A 97 -12.35 6.12 -21.91
C GLY A 97 -11.40 4.92 -21.72
N THR A 98 -10.26 5.08 -21.08
CA THR A 98 -9.37 3.99 -20.71
C THR A 98 -9.70 3.48 -19.31
N LYS A 99 -10.03 2.19 -19.20
CA LYS A 99 -10.24 1.54 -17.91
C LYS A 99 -8.91 1.11 -17.35
N GLU A 100 -8.57 1.63 -16.17
CA GLU A 100 -7.23 1.43 -15.63
C GLU A 100 -7.18 1.47 -14.10
N PHE A 101 -6.11 0.92 -13.55
CA PHE A 101 -5.67 1.28 -12.21
C PHE A 101 -5.04 2.68 -12.22
N THR A 102 -5.37 3.51 -11.24
CA THR A 102 -4.73 4.81 -11.04
C THR A 102 -3.29 4.64 -10.57
N GLN A 103 -2.47 5.65 -10.77
CA GLN A 103 -1.13 5.71 -10.16
C GLN A 103 -1.19 5.46 -8.64
N GLY A 104 -0.19 4.79 -8.09
CA GLY A 104 -0.13 4.38 -6.68
C GLY A 104 -0.64 2.96 -6.43
N ASN A 105 -1.07 2.25 -7.48
CA ASN A 105 -1.29 0.81 -7.42
C ASN A 105 0.04 0.05 -7.33
N TYR A 106 -0.01 -1.23 -6.96
CA TYR A 106 1.19 -2.08 -6.94
C TYR A 106 0.86 -3.56 -7.14
N ILE A 107 1.87 -4.32 -7.51
CA ILE A 107 1.77 -5.78 -7.60
C ILE A 107 1.73 -6.37 -6.20
N TYR A 108 0.59 -6.95 -5.83
CA TYR A 108 0.42 -7.66 -4.57
C TYR A 108 0.97 -9.09 -4.63
N SER A 109 0.77 -9.76 -5.78
CA SER A 109 1.31 -11.10 -6.05
C SER A 109 1.80 -11.20 -7.49
N LEU A 110 2.94 -11.86 -7.70
CA LEU A 110 3.52 -12.16 -9.01
C LEU A 110 3.82 -13.65 -9.09
N ASN A 111 3.19 -14.35 -10.03
CA ASN A 111 3.35 -15.79 -10.25
C ASN A 111 3.16 -16.61 -8.95
N GLY A 112 2.16 -16.22 -8.14
CA GLY A 112 1.86 -16.85 -6.86
C GLY A 112 2.76 -16.40 -5.69
N ASN A 113 3.86 -15.72 -5.97
CA ASN A 113 4.72 -15.17 -4.93
C ASN A 113 4.13 -13.83 -4.47
N LYS A 114 3.81 -13.73 -3.21
CA LYS A 114 3.56 -12.44 -2.55
C LYS A 114 4.92 -11.86 -2.16
N ALA A 115 5.06 -10.53 -2.15
CA ALA A 115 6.16 -9.95 -1.39
C ALA A 115 6.17 -10.64 -0.05
N ALA A 116 7.33 -10.99 0.45
CA ALA A 116 7.42 -11.22 1.88
C ALA A 116 6.81 -9.96 2.52
N GLN A 117 5.53 -10.07 2.88
CA GLN A 117 4.97 -9.15 3.83
C GLN A 117 6.05 -9.19 4.92
N PRO A 118 6.61 -8.05 5.38
CA PRO A 118 7.39 -8.13 6.58
C PRO A 118 6.51 -8.99 7.47
N THR A 119 6.96 -10.22 7.71
CA THR A 119 6.32 -11.04 8.72
C THR A 119 6.19 -10.03 9.83
N PRO A 120 5.00 -9.75 10.38
CA PRO A 120 4.98 -8.99 11.59
C PRO A 120 5.86 -9.84 12.51
N THR A 121 7.16 -9.59 12.49
CA THR A 121 8.03 -9.94 13.59
C THR A 121 7.30 -9.27 14.71
N ALA A 122 6.52 -10.06 15.44
CA ALA A 122 5.75 -9.71 16.59
C ALA A 122 5.93 -8.25 17.08
N ASP A 123 5.85 -7.31 16.18
CA ASP A 123 5.69 -5.89 16.43
C ASP A 123 4.20 -5.70 16.64
N LEU A 124 3.67 -6.67 17.43
CA LEU A 124 2.37 -6.54 18.04
C LEU A 124 2.53 -5.36 18.99
N ASN A 125 2.32 -4.16 18.45
CA ASN A 125 2.17 -2.99 19.26
C ASN A 125 0.91 -3.18 20.09
N THR A 126 1.06 -3.89 21.18
CA THR A 126 0.05 -4.16 22.21
C THR A 126 0.44 -3.40 23.46
N GLU A 127 -0.44 -3.31 24.43
CA GLU A 127 -0.12 -2.72 25.72
C GLU A 127 1.13 -3.35 26.36
N THR A 128 1.35 -4.66 26.21
CA THR A 128 2.52 -5.36 26.74
C THR A 128 3.78 -5.22 25.90
N THR A 129 3.65 -4.94 24.60
CA THR A 129 4.74 -4.76 23.64
C THR A 129 4.78 -3.35 23.06
N ALA A 130 4.32 -2.35 23.83
CA ALA A 130 4.29 -0.97 23.43
C ALA A 130 5.68 -0.48 22.98
N TRP A 131 5.73 0.24 21.86
CA TRP A 131 6.95 0.85 21.35
C TRP A 131 7.54 1.83 22.37
N THR A 132 8.85 1.92 22.41
CA THR A 132 9.54 3.06 23.04
C THR A 132 9.27 4.34 22.25
N VAL A 133 9.52 5.49 22.84
CA VAL A 133 9.37 6.78 22.14
C VAL A 133 10.33 6.84 20.95
N THR A 134 11.59 6.40 21.14
CA THR A 134 12.59 6.33 20.05
C THR A 134 12.11 5.46 18.89
N GLU A 135 11.56 4.26 19.15
CA GLU A 135 11.03 3.38 18.11
C GLU A 135 9.85 4.01 17.36
N ALA A 136 8.93 4.65 18.09
CA ALA A 136 7.77 5.33 17.50
C ALA A 136 8.22 6.46 16.55
N VAL A 137 9.18 7.27 16.97
CA VAL A 137 9.73 8.37 16.16
C VAL A 137 10.43 7.85 14.91
N GLN A 138 11.25 6.80 15.03
CA GLN A 138 11.91 6.18 13.88
C GLN A 138 10.89 5.66 12.87
N LYS A 139 9.80 5.04 13.33
CA LYS A 139 8.72 4.57 12.46
C LYS A 139 8.01 5.72 11.73
N ILE A 140 7.72 6.82 12.42
CA ILE A 140 7.13 8.03 11.83
C ILE A 140 8.07 8.62 10.77
N GLN A 141 9.37 8.77 11.08
CA GLN A 141 10.36 9.29 10.15
C GLN A 141 10.56 8.39 8.93
N ALA A 142 10.44 7.08 9.10
CA ALA A 142 10.48 6.10 8.01
C ALA A 142 9.17 6.01 7.22
N ASN A 143 8.17 6.83 7.56
CA ASN A 143 6.82 6.80 6.98
C ASN A 143 6.11 5.42 7.12
N GLN A 144 6.46 4.70 8.18
CA GLN A 144 5.87 3.42 8.56
C GLN A 144 4.74 3.69 9.56
N THR A 145 3.58 4.09 9.04
CA THR A 145 2.41 4.33 9.89
C THR A 145 1.79 3.01 10.34
N ALA A 146 1.39 2.93 11.61
CA ALA A 146 0.55 1.85 12.08
C ALA A 146 -0.79 1.87 11.36
N THR A 147 -1.31 0.70 10.99
CA THR A 147 -2.69 0.57 10.51
C THR A 147 -3.62 0.54 11.72
N GLY A 148 -3.93 1.71 12.28
CA GLY A 148 -4.79 1.84 13.45
C GLY A 148 -4.11 2.55 14.62
N GLU A 149 -4.61 2.30 15.83
CA GLU A 149 -4.06 2.85 17.07
C GLU A 149 -2.73 2.15 17.43
N ALA A 150 -1.80 2.92 17.98
CA ALA A 150 -0.52 2.41 18.45
C ALA A 150 -0.32 2.69 19.94
N TYR A 151 0.29 1.75 20.65
CA TYR A 151 0.72 1.91 22.03
C TYR A 151 2.17 2.39 22.06
N VAL A 152 2.41 3.52 22.72
CA VAL A 152 3.76 4.04 22.95
C VAL A 152 3.96 4.20 24.45
N LYS A 153 5.04 3.63 24.99
CA LYS A 153 5.43 3.78 26.39
C LYS A 153 6.56 4.79 26.52
N GLY A 154 6.43 5.67 27.49
CA GLY A 154 7.46 6.66 27.80
C GLY A 154 7.25 7.28 29.17
N VAL A 155 8.21 8.06 29.62
CA VAL A 155 8.12 8.85 30.83
C VAL A 155 7.79 10.29 30.44
N ILE A 156 6.84 10.91 31.16
CA ILE A 156 6.52 12.33 30.91
C ILE A 156 7.77 13.17 31.24
N SER A 157 8.32 13.84 30.24
CA SER A 157 9.48 14.72 30.36
C SER A 157 9.07 16.17 30.65
N GLU A 158 7.87 16.59 30.23
CA GLU A 158 7.34 17.93 30.50
C GLU A 158 5.83 17.94 30.32
N VAL A 159 5.13 18.64 31.21
CA VAL A 159 3.72 19.02 31.00
C VAL A 159 3.70 20.43 30.42
N VAL A 160 3.22 20.56 29.17
CA VAL A 160 3.19 21.83 28.44
C VAL A 160 2.00 22.69 28.86
N SER A 161 0.81 22.10 28.90
CA SER A 161 -0.42 22.80 29.26
C SER A 161 -1.53 21.86 29.68
N TYR A 162 -2.44 22.38 30.48
CA TYR A 162 -3.72 21.77 30.80
C TYR A 162 -4.85 22.70 30.38
N ASN A 163 -5.81 22.23 29.63
CA ASN A 163 -7.00 22.98 29.22
C ASN A 163 -8.21 22.53 30.03
N GLU A 164 -8.63 23.37 30.93
CA GLU A 164 -9.72 23.05 31.87
C GLU A 164 -11.08 22.95 31.19
N ASN A 165 -11.32 23.71 30.12
CA ASN A 165 -12.59 23.69 29.39
C ASN A 165 -12.79 22.39 28.60
N TYR A 166 -11.73 21.89 27.98
CA TYR A 166 -11.75 20.66 27.18
C TYR A 166 -11.27 19.44 27.97
N LYS A 167 -10.86 19.61 29.24
CA LYS A 167 -10.29 18.54 30.09
C LYS A 167 -9.15 17.79 29.39
N SER A 168 -8.31 18.52 28.63
CA SER A 168 -7.20 17.98 27.87
C SER A 168 -5.86 18.47 28.41
N ILE A 169 -4.85 17.64 28.25
CA ILE A 169 -3.46 17.92 28.66
C ILE A 169 -2.54 17.73 27.46
N THR A 170 -1.57 18.64 27.31
CA THR A 170 -0.47 18.53 26.35
C THR A 170 0.82 18.30 27.11
N TYR A 171 1.56 17.27 26.78
CA TYR A 171 2.81 16.90 27.43
C TYR A 171 3.77 16.22 26.46
N TYR A 172 5.04 16.26 26.77
CA TYR A 172 6.08 15.50 26.09
C TYR A 172 6.38 14.22 26.85
N ILE A 173 6.69 13.15 26.10
CA ILE A 173 7.20 11.91 26.63
C ILE A 173 8.54 11.59 26.00
N SER A 174 9.42 10.93 26.73
CA SER A 174 10.69 10.40 26.24
C SER A 174 10.98 9.07 26.92
N ASP A 175 11.96 8.31 26.41
CA ASP A 175 12.30 7.02 26.98
C ASP A 175 12.89 7.13 28.38
N ASN A 176 13.57 8.23 28.69
CA ASN A 176 14.26 8.48 29.96
C ASN A 176 13.63 9.57 30.85
N GLY A 177 12.58 10.24 30.38
CA GLY A 177 11.91 11.33 31.10
C GLY A 177 12.65 12.69 31.09
N THR A 178 13.75 12.80 30.35
CA THR A 178 14.59 14.02 30.32
C THR A 178 14.74 14.63 28.93
N ASP A 179 14.73 13.80 27.89
CA ASP A 179 14.92 14.27 26.52
C ASP A 179 13.68 15.01 26.03
N LYS A 180 13.92 16.17 25.42
CA LYS A 180 12.88 17.05 24.81
C LYS A 180 13.07 17.20 23.31
N THR A 181 14.17 16.69 22.77
CA THR A 181 14.50 16.75 21.34
C THR A 181 14.30 15.36 20.72
N LEU A 182 13.50 15.33 19.67
CA LEU A 182 13.30 14.18 18.80
C LEU A 182 13.87 14.46 17.41
#